data_7ff7692b6821a6ea18b4457f9b7b2fba
#
_entry.id   7ff7692b6821a6ea18b4457f9b7b2fba
#
_cell.length_a   1.000
_cell.length_b   1.000
_cell.length_c   1.000
_cell.angle_alpha   90.00
_cell.angle_beta   90.00
_cell.angle_gamma   90.00
#
_symmetry.space_group_name_H-M   'P 1'
#
loop_
_entity.id
_entity.type
_entity.pdbx_description
1 polymer ?
#
loop_
_entity_poly.entity_id
_entity_poly.type
_entity_poly.pdbx_seq_one_letter_code
_entity_poly.pdbx_strand_id
1 'polypeptide(L)'
;MKSLVRWSTTVTLVGSTLLATIFSGTVPVLALTEQQIKEKLDPVPVFLITNNKGVPLTRTIPANAQNGQQNAPKKDVSVTDVFMSGQEAQAFVNELRSAKGKDPKMAEMLKSLQVTPVPLGLIYQRLRDAGNKADRPVFAFQPGKQDLEGAMTLLRQSGKNVQQFPSVPVFIVRSPEKGYVSVKRKADNKEMIPLFLSKKDAQGLLEQIKAQVPKADIQVVDIDNVIKTLREKNDAWLSQVAIVPSSDSMQYVVGKQGTAKPAAAPAPKK
;
A
#
# COMPACT_ATOMS: atom_id res chain seq x y z
N MET A 1 -15.93 -16.00 16.15
CA MET A 1 -14.63 -16.69 16.38
C MET A 1 -13.55 -15.73 15.94
N LYS A 2 -12.77 -15.24 16.91
CA LYS A 2 -11.71 -14.24 16.70
C LYS A 2 -10.48 -14.97 16.17
N SER A 3 -10.27 -14.97 14.86
CA SER A 3 -9.00 -15.40 14.25
C SER A 3 -8.02 -14.24 14.33
N LEU A 4 -7.36 -14.10 15.48
CA LEU A 4 -6.15 -13.32 15.59
C LEU A 4 -5.07 -14.09 14.82
N VAL A 5 -4.63 -13.55 13.70
CA VAL A 5 -3.44 -14.04 13.00
C VAL A 5 -2.25 -13.80 13.93
N ARG A 6 -1.95 -14.81 14.76
CA ARG A 6 -0.75 -14.78 15.61
C ARG A 6 0.46 -15.12 14.75
N TRP A 7 1.32 -14.17 14.53
CA TRP A 7 2.59 -14.36 13.84
C TRP A 7 3.52 -15.18 14.71
N SER A 8 3.96 -16.33 14.22
CA SER A 8 4.98 -17.14 14.88
C SER A 8 6.34 -16.63 14.45
N THR A 9 7.05 -16.00 15.33
CA THR A 9 8.37 -15.46 15.08
C THR A 9 9.43 -16.56 15.18
N THR A 10 9.69 -17.21 14.06
CA THR A 10 11.03 -17.76 13.85
C THR A 10 11.75 -16.78 12.93
N VAL A 11 12.61 -15.96 13.51
CA VAL A 11 13.42 -14.99 12.76
C VAL A 11 14.58 -15.74 12.14
N THR A 12 14.60 -15.84 10.82
CA THR A 12 15.75 -16.32 10.08
C THR A 12 16.41 -15.11 9.40
N LEU A 13 17.66 -14.87 9.71
CA LEU A 13 18.44 -13.81 9.12
C LEU A 13 19.00 -14.31 7.78
N VAL A 14 18.57 -13.71 6.70
CA VAL A 14 19.15 -13.93 5.39
C VAL A 14 20.45 -13.14 5.30
N GLY A 15 21.52 -13.74 5.78
CA GLY A 15 22.87 -13.27 5.51
C GLY A 15 23.28 -13.69 4.10
N SER A 16 23.84 -12.77 3.32
CA SER A 16 24.51 -13.09 2.06
C SER A 16 25.82 -13.84 2.35
N THR A 17 25.75 -15.08 2.81
CA THR A 17 26.88 -15.99 2.70
C THR A 17 26.76 -16.65 1.33
N LEU A 18 27.59 -16.22 0.40
CA LEU A 18 27.98 -16.95 -0.79
C LEU A 18 28.58 -18.29 -0.36
N LEU A 19 27.74 -19.28 -0.07
CA LEU A 19 28.12 -20.66 -0.22
C LEU A 19 27.87 -21.00 -1.69
N ALA A 20 28.94 -20.89 -2.48
CA ALA A 20 29.00 -21.39 -3.84
C ALA A 20 28.84 -22.93 -3.79
N THR A 21 27.61 -23.40 -3.74
CA THR A 21 27.30 -24.73 -4.22
C THR A 21 27.13 -24.64 -5.72
N ILE A 22 28.13 -25.18 -6.43
CA ILE A 22 28.12 -25.35 -7.87
C ILE A 22 26.97 -26.29 -8.23
N PHE A 23 25.77 -25.73 -8.44
CA PHE A 23 24.71 -26.37 -9.21
C PHE A 23 24.77 -25.82 -10.62
N SER A 24 25.37 -26.61 -11.53
CA SER A 24 25.36 -26.41 -12.98
C SER A 24 23.94 -26.45 -13.51
N GLY A 25 23.32 -25.29 -13.59
CA GLY A 25 21.99 -25.09 -14.06
C GLY A 25 21.53 -23.69 -13.62
N THR A 26 22.19 -22.64 -14.11
CA THR A 26 21.74 -21.27 -13.89
C THR A 26 20.43 -21.04 -14.64
N VAL A 27 19.31 -21.35 -13.99
CA VAL A 27 18.05 -20.74 -14.40
C VAL A 27 18.21 -19.24 -14.18
N PRO A 28 18.18 -18.40 -15.22
CA PRO A 28 18.29 -16.96 -15.02
C PRO A 28 17.15 -16.55 -14.10
N VAL A 29 17.49 -15.97 -12.95
CA VAL A 29 16.50 -15.34 -12.07
C VAL A 29 16.02 -14.11 -12.82
N LEU A 30 14.85 -14.21 -13.44
CA LEU A 30 14.23 -13.09 -14.14
C LEU A 30 13.56 -12.16 -13.13
N ALA A 31 13.53 -10.87 -13.45
CA ALA A 31 12.72 -9.88 -12.73
C ALA A 31 11.26 -10.38 -12.63
N LEU A 32 10.55 -9.97 -11.59
CA LEU A 32 9.16 -10.38 -11.42
C LEU A 32 8.32 -9.86 -12.59
N THR A 33 7.43 -10.71 -13.07
CA THR A 33 6.45 -10.30 -14.08
C THR A 33 5.46 -9.29 -13.50
N GLU A 34 4.84 -8.49 -14.35
CA GLU A 34 3.79 -7.54 -13.94
C GLU A 34 2.65 -8.24 -13.17
N GLN A 35 2.30 -9.46 -13.57
CA GLN A 35 1.30 -10.28 -12.88
C GLN A 35 1.76 -10.68 -11.47
N GLN A 36 3.01 -11.09 -11.29
CA GLN A 36 3.56 -11.42 -9.99
C GLN A 36 3.66 -10.20 -9.07
N ILE A 37 3.98 -9.02 -9.61
CA ILE A 37 3.96 -7.76 -8.86
C ILE A 37 2.53 -7.43 -8.42
N LYS A 38 1.56 -7.54 -9.33
CA LYS A 38 0.14 -7.36 -9.01
C LYS A 38 -0.30 -8.29 -7.86
N GLU A 39 0.03 -9.57 -7.93
CA GLU A 39 -0.30 -10.55 -6.90
C GLU A 39 0.29 -10.22 -5.52
N LYS A 40 1.48 -9.60 -5.49
CA LYS A 40 2.08 -9.09 -4.24
C LYS A 40 1.34 -7.86 -3.69
N LEU A 41 0.69 -7.08 -4.55
CA LEU A 41 -0.07 -5.88 -4.19
C LEU A 41 -1.55 -6.19 -3.89
N ASP A 42 -2.11 -7.28 -4.41
CA ASP A 42 -3.52 -7.64 -4.23
C ASP A 42 -3.97 -7.78 -2.75
N PRO A 43 -3.15 -8.28 -1.82
CA PRO A 43 -3.53 -8.34 -0.41
C PRO A 43 -3.66 -6.98 0.28
N VAL A 44 -3.20 -5.89 -0.35
CA VAL A 44 -3.19 -4.55 0.24
C VAL A 44 -4.50 -3.84 -0.10
N PRO A 45 -5.40 -3.60 0.87
CA PRO A 45 -6.57 -2.78 0.65
C PRO A 45 -6.17 -1.31 0.59
N VAL A 46 -6.65 -0.62 -0.42
CA VAL A 46 -6.67 0.84 -0.52
C VAL A 46 -8.13 1.29 -0.66
N PHE A 47 -8.39 2.56 -0.39
CA PHE A 47 -9.75 3.04 -0.25
C PHE A 47 -10.02 4.16 -1.23
N LEU A 48 -11.03 3.95 -2.07
CA LEU A 48 -11.59 4.96 -2.96
C LEU A 48 -12.84 5.56 -2.32
N ILE A 49 -13.09 6.82 -2.61
CA ILE A 49 -14.41 7.41 -2.34
C ILE A 49 -15.24 7.23 -3.60
N THR A 50 -16.37 6.56 -3.47
CA THR A 50 -17.27 6.27 -4.59
C THR A 50 -18.68 6.74 -4.27
N ASN A 51 -19.50 6.90 -5.29
CA ASN A 51 -20.95 7.00 -5.11
C ASN A 51 -21.58 5.61 -4.88
N ASN A 52 -22.89 5.56 -4.68
CA ASN A 52 -23.65 4.31 -4.50
C ASN A 52 -23.66 3.36 -5.71
N LYS A 53 -23.23 3.84 -6.89
CA LYS A 53 -23.03 3.05 -8.12
C LYS A 53 -21.60 2.54 -8.29
N GLY A 54 -20.72 2.78 -7.31
CA GLY A 54 -19.31 2.39 -7.37
C GLY A 54 -18.43 3.28 -8.26
N VAL A 55 -18.94 4.42 -8.75
CA VAL A 55 -18.17 5.36 -9.54
C VAL A 55 -17.27 6.18 -8.63
N PRO A 56 -15.93 6.20 -8.85
CA PRO A 56 -15.01 6.96 -8.02
C PRO A 56 -15.26 8.47 -8.09
N LEU A 57 -15.10 9.14 -6.95
CA LEU A 57 -15.03 10.58 -6.88
C LEU A 57 -13.72 11.04 -7.50
N THR A 58 -13.81 11.98 -8.44
CA THR A 58 -12.63 12.61 -9.06
C THR A 58 -12.67 14.12 -8.81
N ARG A 59 -11.48 14.70 -8.68
CA ARG A 59 -11.29 16.16 -8.71
C ARG A 59 -10.58 16.56 -9.99
N THR A 60 -10.95 17.70 -10.55
CA THR A 60 -10.29 18.24 -11.74
C THR A 60 -9.20 19.21 -11.31
N ILE A 61 -7.99 19.01 -11.82
CA ILE A 61 -6.90 19.98 -11.73
C ILE A 61 -6.88 20.74 -13.05
N PRO A 62 -7.20 22.06 -13.05
CA PRO A 62 -7.19 22.86 -14.26
C PRO A 62 -5.78 23.00 -14.84
N ALA A 63 -5.68 23.07 -16.17
CA ALA A 63 -4.41 23.23 -16.89
C ALA A 63 -3.59 24.44 -16.41
N ASN A 64 -4.26 25.49 -15.94
CA ASN A 64 -3.64 26.77 -15.53
C ASN A 64 -3.37 26.86 -14.02
N ALA A 65 -3.66 25.82 -13.22
CA ALA A 65 -3.56 25.89 -11.75
C ALA A 65 -2.12 25.86 -11.22
N GLN A 66 -1.14 25.71 -12.08
CA GLN A 66 0.29 25.63 -11.72
C GLN A 66 1.10 26.71 -12.42
N ASN A 67 0.86 27.99 -12.06
CA ASN A 67 1.74 29.07 -12.43
C ASN A 67 3.15 28.82 -11.85
N GLY A 68 4.10 28.41 -12.68
CA GLY A 68 5.53 28.32 -12.35
C GLY A 68 6.20 26.94 -12.40
N GLN A 69 5.47 25.86 -12.66
CA GLN A 69 6.12 24.54 -12.88
C GLN A 69 6.18 24.21 -14.38
N GLN A 70 7.39 23.91 -14.87
CA GLN A 70 7.66 23.58 -16.28
C GLN A 70 6.89 22.34 -16.79
N ASN A 71 6.21 21.59 -15.93
CA ASN A 71 5.48 20.36 -16.24
C ASN A 71 3.96 20.49 -15.98
N ALA A 72 3.40 21.69 -16.04
CA ALA A 72 1.95 21.89 -15.90
C ALA A 72 1.21 21.12 -16.99
N PRO A 73 0.11 20.40 -16.68
CA PRO A 73 -0.67 19.68 -17.67
C PRO A 73 -1.27 20.69 -18.67
N LYS A 74 -1.14 20.38 -19.96
CA LYS A 74 -1.68 21.21 -21.06
C LYS A 74 -3.21 21.16 -21.17
N LYS A 75 -3.85 20.26 -20.41
CA LYS A 75 -5.30 20.02 -20.35
C LYS A 75 -5.71 19.77 -18.91
N ASP A 76 -6.97 20.00 -18.60
CA ASP A 76 -7.56 19.60 -17.32
C ASP A 76 -7.35 18.11 -17.06
N VAL A 77 -6.93 17.78 -15.83
CA VAL A 77 -6.64 16.39 -15.44
C VAL A 77 -7.61 15.97 -14.35
N SER A 78 -8.33 14.88 -14.60
CA SER A 78 -9.16 14.23 -13.58
C SER A 78 -8.31 13.32 -12.71
N VAL A 79 -8.31 13.56 -11.41
CA VAL A 79 -7.52 12.84 -10.42
C VAL A 79 -8.43 12.12 -9.44
N THR A 80 -8.16 10.85 -9.21
CA THR A 80 -8.81 10.02 -8.19
C THR A 80 -7.90 9.90 -6.99
N ASP A 81 -8.37 10.31 -5.81
CA ASP A 81 -7.62 10.12 -4.57
C ASP A 81 -7.74 8.67 -4.10
N VAL A 82 -6.59 8.06 -3.73
CA VAL A 82 -6.46 6.68 -3.25
C VAL A 82 -5.90 6.74 -1.85
N PHE A 83 -6.73 6.48 -0.84
CA PHE A 83 -6.33 6.52 0.56
C PHE A 83 -5.71 5.19 0.99
N MET A 84 -4.59 5.26 1.72
CA MET A 84 -3.98 4.08 2.33
C MET A 84 -4.64 3.71 3.67
N SER A 85 -5.42 4.61 4.26
CA SER A 85 -6.17 4.42 5.51
C SER A 85 -7.67 4.54 5.28
N GLY A 86 -8.42 3.49 5.62
CA GLY A 86 -9.89 3.51 5.54
C GLY A 86 -10.54 4.47 6.53
N GLN A 87 -9.90 4.70 7.68
CA GLN A 87 -10.35 5.66 8.69
C GLN A 87 -10.22 7.09 8.17
N GLU A 88 -9.07 7.43 7.53
CA GLU A 88 -8.86 8.75 6.96
C GLU A 88 -9.76 8.99 5.75
N ALA A 89 -9.99 7.98 4.91
CA ALA A 89 -10.97 8.06 3.83
C ALA A 89 -12.39 8.34 4.37
N GLN A 90 -12.77 7.70 5.48
CA GLN A 90 -14.06 7.94 6.13
C GLN A 90 -14.15 9.34 6.74
N ALA A 91 -13.07 9.81 7.38
CA ALA A 91 -13.01 11.18 7.91
C ALA A 91 -13.19 12.20 6.79
N PHE A 92 -12.52 12.01 5.65
CA PHE A 92 -12.66 12.89 4.48
C PHE A 92 -14.10 12.88 3.91
N VAL A 93 -14.76 11.71 3.82
CA VAL A 93 -16.18 11.64 3.43
C VAL A 93 -17.06 12.43 4.40
N ASN A 94 -16.80 12.31 5.70
CA ASN A 94 -17.58 13.03 6.72
C ASN A 94 -17.36 14.56 6.63
N GLU A 95 -16.14 14.99 6.36
CA GLU A 95 -15.80 16.39 6.11
C GLU A 95 -16.55 16.95 4.87
N LEU A 96 -16.52 16.22 3.75
CA LEU A 96 -17.27 16.59 2.55
C LEU A 96 -18.77 16.71 2.80
N ARG A 97 -19.35 15.80 3.59
CA ARG A 97 -20.76 15.84 3.95
C ARG A 97 -21.13 17.00 4.88
N SER A 98 -20.17 17.42 5.70
CA SER A 98 -20.35 18.56 6.62
C SER A 98 -20.19 19.91 5.91
N ALA A 99 -19.53 19.92 4.74
CA ALA A 99 -19.42 21.12 3.93
C ALA A 99 -20.81 21.52 3.41
N LYS A 100 -21.37 22.57 3.99
CA LYS A 100 -22.71 23.10 3.65
C LYS A 100 -22.68 23.70 2.23
N GLY A 101 -22.93 22.88 1.22
CA GLY A 101 -23.24 23.36 -0.12
C GLY A 101 -24.66 23.90 -0.19
N LYS A 102 -24.85 25.05 -0.84
CA LYS A 102 -26.18 25.66 -1.08
C LYS A 102 -26.96 24.92 -2.18
N ASP A 103 -26.30 24.07 -2.96
CA ASP A 103 -26.91 23.35 -4.09
C ASP A 103 -27.50 21.99 -3.61
N PRO A 104 -28.81 21.76 -3.75
CA PRO A 104 -29.46 20.51 -3.38
C PRO A 104 -28.89 19.29 -4.10
N LYS A 105 -28.50 19.41 -5.37
CA LYS A 105 -27.90 18.31 -6.14
C LYS A 105 -26.53 17.91 -5.60
N MET A 106 -25.73 18.90 -5.21
CA MET A 106 -24.44 18.67 -4.54
C MET A 106 -24.67 17.97 -3.19
N ALA A 107 -25.62 18.39 -2.40
CA ALA A 107 -25.94 17.78 -1.12
C ALA A 107 -26.38 16.31 -1.27
N GLU A 108 -27.15 15.98 -2.29
CA GLU A 108 -27.57 14.60 -2.59
C GLU A 108 -26.38 13.75 -3.04
N MET A 109 -25.53 14.28 -3.93
CA MET A 109 -24.29 13.63 -4.34
C MET A 109 -23.41 13.32 -3.13
N LEU A 110 -23.17 14.28 -2.25
CA LEU A 110 -22.33 14.10 -1.05
C LEU A 110 -22.91 13.05 -0.10
N LYS A 111 -24.23 12.95 0.04
CA LYS A 111 -24.89 11.90 0.83
C LYS A 111 -24.64 10.49 0.26
N SER A 112 -24.52 10.36 -1.07
CA SER A 112 -24.30 9.09 -1.75
C SER A 112 -22.86 8.58 -1.65
N LEU A 113 -21.89 9.41 -1.22
CA LEU A 113 -20.48 9.03 -1.11
C LEU A 113 -20.28 7.94 -0.05
N GLN A 114 -19.42 7.00 -0.37
CA GLN A 114 -19.01 5.91 0.52
C GLN A 114 -17.54 5.57 0.33
N VAL A 115 -16.94 4.98 1.36
CA VAL A 115 -15.58 4.45 1.29
C VAL A 115 -15.63 3.01 0.76
N THR A 116 -14.98 2.77 -0.37
CA THR A 116 -14.95 1.49 -1.06
C THR A 116 -13.54 0.92 -1.04
N PRO A 117 -13.30 -0.20 -0.34
CA PRO A 117 -12.01 -0.87 -0.37
C PRO A 117 -11.80 -1.55 -1.72
N VAL A 118 -10.61 -1.41 -2.28
CA VAL A 118 -10.17 -2.09 -3.50
C VAL A 118 -8.73 -2.60 -3.32
N PRO A 119 -8.33 -3.70 -3.98
CA PRO A 119 -6.94 -4.15 -3.97
C PRO A 119 -6.00 -3.12 -4.61
N LEU A 120 -4.85 -2.85 -3.99
CA LEU A 120 -3.81 -2.01 -4.59
C LEU A 120 -3.33 -2.57 -5.92
N GLY A 121 -3.28 -3.91 -6.06
CA GLY A 121 -2.95 -4.57 -7.33
C GLY A 121 -3.90 -4.21 -8.47
N LEU A 122 -5.19 -3.95 -8.19
CA LEU A 122 -6.13 -3.47 -9.19
C LEU A 122 -5.78 -2.04 -9.68
N ILE A 123 -5.39 -1.15 -8.76
CA ILE A 123 -4.94 0.20 -9.13
C ILE A 123 -3.66 0.13 -9.96
N TYR A 124 -2.71 -0.70 -9.54
CA TYR A 124 -1.48 -0.97 -10.27
C TYR A 124 -1.76 -1.45 -11.70
N GLN A 125 -2.63 -2.45 -11.85
CA GLN A 125 -3.01 -2.98 -13.15
C GLN A 125 -3.63 -1.90 -14.05
N ARG A 126 -4.56 -1.10 -13.53
CA ARG A 126 -5.17 0.01 -14.29
C ARG A 126 -4.15 1.03 -14.78
N LEU A 127 -3.15 1.36 -13.95
CA LEU A 127 -2.06 2.24 -14.36
C LEU A 127 -1.20 1.62 -15.47
N ARG A 128 -0.94 0.33 -15.40
CA ARG A 128 -0.15 -0.40 -16.42
C ARG A 128 -0.90 -0.53 -17.73
N ASP A 129 -2.17 -0.92 -17.69
CA ASP A 129 -3.02 -1.09 -18.89
C ASP A 129 -3.26 0.25 -19.63
N ALA A 130 -3.31 1.35 -18.88
CA ALA A 130 -3.42 2.69 -19.44
C ALA A 130 -2.14 3.12 -20.16
N GLY A 131 -0.97 2.65 -19.71
CA GLY A 131 0.33 2.99 -20.30
C GLY A 131 0.55 4.50 -20.39
N ASN A 132 1.00 4.98 -21.56
CA ASN A 132 1.27 6.40 -21.83
C ASN A 132 0.12 7.10 -22.58
N LYS A 133 -1.10 6.58 -22.54
CA LYS A 133 -2.25 7.21 -23.18
C LYS A 133 -2.51 8.60 -22.60
N ALA A 134 -2.93 9.54 -23.45
CA ALA A 134 -3.16 10.92 -23.03
C ALA A 134 -4.33 11.08 -22.03
N ASP A 135 -5.28 10.15 -22.03
CA ASP A 135 -6.46 10.07 -21.18
C ASP A 135 -6.33 9.06 -20.04
N ARG A 136 -5.08 8.68 -19.72
CA ARG A 136 -4.83 7.72 -18.65
C ARG A 136 -5.38 8.20 -17.30
N PRO A 137 -5.93 7.30 -16.47
CA PRO A 137 -6.37 7.67 -15.14
C PRO A 137 -5.19 8.16 -14.30
N VAL A 138 -5.38 9.24 -13.55
CA VAL A 138 -4.41 9.76 -12.60
C VAL A 138 -4.89 9.43 -11.20
N PHE A 139 -4.05 8.75 -10.45
CA PHE A 139 -4.30 8.42 -9.05
C PHE A 139 -3.35 9.22 -8.16
N ALA A 140 -3.91 9.89 -7.16
CA ALA A 140 -3.16 10.58 -6.12
C ALA A 140 -3.22 9.73 -4.83
N PHE A 141 -2.11 9.11 -4.48
CA PHE A 141 -2.04 8.33 -3.26
C PHE A 141 -1.97 9.24 -2.04
N GLN A 142 -2.83 8.94 -1.06
CA GLN A 142 -2.90 9.61 0.24
C GLN A 142 -2.36 8.65 1.31
N PRO A 143 -1.06 8.75 1.68
CA PRO A 143 -0.50 7.94 2.75
C PRO A 143 -1.14 8.29 4.08
N GLY A 144 -1.20 7.33 5.01
CA GLY A 144 -1.67 7.58 6.36
C GLY A 144 -0.80 8.64 7.06
N LYS A 145 -1.43 9.61 7.71
CA LYS A 145 -0.71 10.75 8.36
C LYS A 145 0.34 10.26 9.36
N GLN A 146 -0.01 9.29 10.20
CA GLN A 146 0.92 8.73 11.20
C GLN A 146 2.12 8.04 10.55
N ASP A 147 1.90 7.33 9.44
CA ASP A 147 2.97 6.64 8.72
C ASP A 147 3.87 7.64 8.00
N LEU A 148 3.28 8.69 7.43
CA LEU A 148 4.03 9.78 6.80
C LEU A 148 4.93 10.51 7.82
N GLU A 149 4.38 10.91 8.96
CA GLU A 149 5.12 11.54 10.05
C GLU A 149 6.21 10.60 10.61
N GLY A 150 5.87 9.32 10.73
CA GLY A 150 6.80 8.27 11.13
C GLY A 150 7.97 8.11 10.19
N ALA A 151 7.72 8.14 8.88
CA ALA A 151 8.75 8.06 7.85
C ALA A 151 9.68 9.28 7.89
N MET A 152 9.11 10.48 7.97
CA MET A 152 9.87 11.73 8.07
C MET A 152 10.77 11.75 9.32
N THR A 153 10.27 11.24 10.45
CA THR A 153 11.04 11.14 11.69
C THR A 153 12.23 10.21 11.54
N LEU A 154 12.02 9.00 10.98
CA LEU A 154 13.10 8.03 10.76
C LEU A 154 14.16 8.55 9.79
N LEU A 155 13.74 9.25 8.74
CA LEU A 155 14.68 9.86 7.79
C LEU A 155 15.54 10.96 8.44
N ARG A 156 14.95 11.82 9.26
CA ARG A 156 15.69 12.84 10.02
C ARG A 156 16.68 12.21 11.01
N GLN A 157 16.28 11.16 11.71
CA GLN A 157 17.15 10.40 12.62
C GLN A 157 18.34 9.75 11.89
N SER A 158 18.16 9.39 10.60
CA SER A 158 19.24 8.88 9.76
C SER A 158 20.11 9.98 9.11
N GLY A 159 19.95 11.24 9.51
CA GLY A 159 20.73 12.39 9.00
C GLY A 159 20.25 12.93 7.64
N LYS A 160 19.09 12.47 7.13
CA LYS A 160 18.53 12.98 5.88
C LYS A 160 17.65 14.19 6.12
N ASN A 161 17.99 15.32 5.51
CA ASN A 161 17.15 16.51 5.55
C ASN A 161 16.03 16.41 4.48
N VAL A 162 14.90 15.84 4.84
CA VAL A 162 13.75 15.65 3.96
C VAL A 162 12.63 16.58 4.41
N GLN A 163 12.20 17.49 3.53
CA GLN A 163 11.09 18.40 3.80
C GLN A 163 9.73 17.75 3.52
N GLN A 164 9.68 16.87 2.52
CA GLN A 164 8.46 16.16 2.12
C GLN A 164 8.79 14.73 1.69
N PHE A 165 7.94 13.79 2.02
CA PHE A 165 8.04 12.42 1.53
C PHE A 165 7.30 12.30 0.19
N PRO A 166 7.93 11.69 -0.86
CA PRO A 166 7.42 11.81 -2.23
C PRO A 166 6.19 10.95 -2.54
N SER A 167 5.95 9.87 -1.79
CA SER A 167 4.93 8.87 -2.10
C SER A 167 4.46 8.13 -0.82
N VAL A 168 3.99 6.89 -0.95
CA VAL A 168 3.59 6.05 0.20
C VAL A 168 4.83 5.46 0.86
N PRO A 169 5.05 5.69 2.16
CA PRO A 169 6.17 5.12 2.88
C PRO A 169 6.01 3.61 3.07
N VAL A 170 7.12 2.90 2.92
CA VAL A 170 7.27 1.47 3.18
C VAL A 170 8.38 1.28 4.21
N PHE A 171 8.10 0.53 5.26
CA PHE A 171 8.99 0.30 6.39
C PHE A 171 9.53 -1.13 6.35
N ILE A 172 10.85 -1.25 6.39
CA ILE A 172 11.54 -2.53 6.28
C ILE A 172 12.43 -2.71 7.49
N VAL A 173 12.25 -3.81 8.21
CA VAL A 173 13.14 -4.16 9.33
C VAL A 173 14.39 -4.83 8.76
N ARG A 174 15.55 -4.31 9.14
CA ARG A 174 16.84 -4.81 8.68
C ARG A 174 17.86 -4.89 9.82
N SER A 175 18.84 -5.73 9.65
CA SER A 175 20.10 -5.71 10.40
C SER A 175 21.17 -5.06 9.55
N PRO A 176 21.93 -4.06 10.05
CA PRO A 176 23.03 -3.46 9.32
C PRO A 176 24.09 -4.48 8.86
N GLU A 177 24.27 -5.55 9.64
CA GLU A 177 25.28 -6.60 9.39
C GLU A 177 24.77 -7.75 8.51
N LYS A 178 23.47 -8.05 8.57
CA LYS A 178 22.89 -9.29 8.00
C LYS A 178 21.83 -9.04 6.91
N GLY A 179 21.51 -7.78 6.61
CA GLY A 179 20.52 -7.44 5.59
C GLY A 179 19.08 -7.45 6.10
N TYR A 180 18.11 -7.71 5.22
CA TYR A 180 16.69 -7.68 5.54
C TYR A 180 16.29 -8.85 6.44
N VAL A 181 15.39 -8.56 7.39
CA VAL A 181 14.85 -9.58 8.29
C VAL A 181 13.77 -10.37 7.56
N SER A 182 13.93 -11.69 7.50
CA SER A 182 12.87 -12.60 7.05
C SER A 182 12.09 -13.17 8.24
N VAL A 183 10.83 -13.49 8.00
CA VAL A 183 9.96 -14.19 8.95
C VAL A 183 9.29 -15.37 8.29
N LYS A 184 9.02 -16.43 9.05
CA LYS A 184 8.26 -17.57 8.54
C LYS A 184 6.76 -17.28 8.59
N ARG A 185 6.10 -17.42 7.45
CA ARG A 185 4.66 -17.29 7.35
C ARG A 185 3.98 -18.53 7.95
N LYS A 186 3.04 -18.32 8.88
CA LYS A 186 2.37 -19.44 9.56
C LYS A 186 1.59 -20.38 8.66
N ALA A 187 1.03 -19.84 7.56
CA ALA A 187 0.13 -20.62 6.72
C ALA A 187 0.83 -21.75 5.96
N ASP A 188 2.09 -21.56 5.54
CA ASP A 188 2.82 -22.49 4.69
C ASP A 188 4.30 -22.67 5.09
N ASN A 189 4.69 -22.08 6.21
CA ASN A 189 6.06 -22.11 6.77
C ASN A 189 7.14 -21.56 5.82
N LYS A 190 6.76 -20.83 4.76
CA LYS A 190 7.70 -20.19 3.83
C LYS A 190 8.28 -18.93 4.45
N GLU A 191 9.55 -18.71 4.15
CA GLU A 191 10.22 -17.45 4.51
C GLU A 191 9.72 -16.32 3.64
N MET A 192 9.48 -15.16 4.27
CA MET A 192 9.15 -13.92 3.58
C MET A 192 9.85 -12.73 4.22
N ILE A 193 10.17 -11.74 3.40
CA ILE A 193 10.70 -10.45 3.82
C ILE A 193 9.52 -9.46 3.84
N PRO A 194 9.01 -9.09 5.04
CA PRO A 194 7.85 -8.22 5.14
C PRO A 194 8.24 -6.76 4.88
N LEU A 195 7.54 -6.12 3.96
CA LEU A 195 7.57 -4.70 3.67
C LEU A 195 6.27 -4.08 4.20
N PHE A 196 6.35 -3.38 5.32
CA PHE A 196 5.19 -2.88 6.02
C PHE A 196 4.74 -1.51 5.48
N LEU A 197 3.43 -1.34 5.32
CA LEU A 197 2.81 -0.06 5.00
C LEU A 197 2.42 0.74 6.26
N SER A 198 2.76 0.22 7.44
CA SER A 198 2.58 0.88 8.73
C SER A 198 3.87 0.85 9.53
N LYS A 199 4.30 2.02 10.02
CA LYS A 199 5.44 2.12 10.95
C LYS A 199 5.18 1.34 12.23
N LYS A 200 3.97 1.40 12.76
CA LYS A 200 3.55 0.69 13.98
C LYS A 200 3.75 -0.82 13.85
N ASP A 201 3.35 -1.39 12.70
CA ASP A 201 3.48 -2.83 12.46
C ASP A 201 4.95 -3.23 12.28
N ALA A 202 5.76 -2.41 11.60
CA ALA A 202 7.21 -2.61 11.50
C ALA A 202 7.90 -2.53 12.88
N GLN A 203 7.50 -1.60 13.74
CA GLN A 203 7.99 -1.49 15.10
C GLN A 203 7.62 -2.73 15.93
N GLY A 204 6.40 -3.26 15.75
CA GLY A 204 5.98 -4.51 16.41
C GLY A 204 6.90 -5.69 16.06
N LEU A 205 7.32 -5.81 14.79
CA LEU A 205 8.31 -6.82 14.41
C LEU A 205 9.68 -6.52 15.02
N LEU A 206 10.15 -5.27 14.95
CA LEU A 206 11.44 -4.88 15.50
C LEU A 206 11.55 -5.23 17.01
N GLU A 207 10.52 -4.93 17.77
CA GLU A 207 10.47 -5.24 19.21
C GLU A 207 10.53 -6.75 19.47
N GLN A 208 9.82 -7.55 18.68
CA GLN A 208 9.82 -9.01 18.81
C GLN A 208 11.20 -9.65 18.56
N ILE A 209 11.99 -9.06 17.66
CA ILE A 209 13.31 -9.62 17.28
C ILE A 209 14.47 -8.98 18.02
N LYS A 210 14.25 -7.92 18.79
CA LYS A 210 15.30 -7.11 19.41
C LYS A 210 16.29 -7.91 20.26
N ALA A 211 15.80 -8.94 20.96
CA ALA A 211 16.66 -9.83 21.74
C ALA A 211 17.62 -10.67 20.88
N GLN A 212 17.20 -11.02 19.65
CA GLN A 212 17.96 -11.87 18.72
C GLN A 212 18.82 -11.05 17.76
N VAL A 213 18.40 -9.81 17.47
CA VAL A 213 19.03 -8.88 16.54
C VAL A 213 19.09 -7.47 17.16
N PRO A 214 19.95 -7.26 18.16
CA PRO A 214 19.97 -6.02 18.95
C PRO A 214 20.21 -4.74 18.13
N LYS A 215 20.92 -4.87 16.99
CA LYS A 215 21.24 -3.74 16.09
C LYS A 215 20.24 -3.58 14.93
N ALA A 216 19.11 -4.31 14.96
CA ALA A 216 18.09 -4.12 13.94
C ALA A 216 17.50 -2.72 13.99
N ASP A 217 17.22 -2.16 12.81
CA ASP A 217 16.60 -0.85 12.64
C ASP A 217 15.44 -0.93 11.60
N ILE A 218 14.72 0.18 11.45
CA ILE A 218 13.69 0.32 10.43
C ILE A 218 14.20 1.26 9.35
N GLN A 219 14.36 0.73 8.15
CA GLN A 219 14.61 1.50 6.94
C GLN A 219 13.30 1.96 6.32
N VAL A 220 13.28 3.20 5.82
CA VAL A 220 12.13 3.76 5.08
C VAL A 220 12.52 3.89 3.61
N VAL A 221 11.64 3.40 2.74
CA VAL A 221 11.68 3.59 1.29
C VAL A 221 10.31 4.01 0.81
N ASP A 222 10.18 4.49 -0.42
CA ASP A 222 8.86 4.73 -1.01
C ASP A 222 8.39 3.53 -1.84
N ILE A 223 7.07 3.41 -1.99
CA ILE A 223 6.45 2.27 -2.68
C ILE A 223 6.83 2.21 -4.17
N ASP A 224 7.06 3.36 -4.80
CA ASP A 224 7.42 3.41 -6.23
C ASP A 224 8.80 2.80 -6.45
N ASN A 225 9.76 3.08 -5.55
CA ASN A 225 11.07 2.44 -5.56
C ASN A 225 10.99 0.93 -5.26
N VAL A 226 10.07 0.51 -4.37
CA VAL A 226 9.82 -0.93 -4.15
C VAL A 226 9.33 -1.58 -5.44
N ILE A 227 8.30 -1.04 -6.06
CA ILE A 227 7.72 -1.58 -7.31
C ILE A 227 8.77 -1.58 -8.43
N LYS A 228 9.54 -0.50 -8.57
CA LYS A 228 10.64 -0.41 -9.53
C LYS A 228 11.68 -1.51 -9.29
N THR A 229 12.08 -1.74 -8.05
CA THR A 229 13.04 -2.79 -7.69
C THR A 229 12.51 -4.18 -8.04
N LEU A 230 11.24 -4.47 -7.71
CA LEU A 230 10.60 -5.74 -8.05
C LEU A 230 10.56 -6.01 -9.56
N ARG A 231 10.44 -4.96 -10.37
CA ARG A 231 10.35 -5.03 -11.83
C ARG A 231 11.71 -5.09 -12.52
N GLU A 232 12.72 -4.41 -11.99
CA GLU A 232 13.99 -4.19 -12.70
C GLU A 232 15.14 -5.08 -12.19
N LYS A 233 15.04 -5.61 -10.97
CA LYS A 233 16.09 -6.44 -10.37
C LYS A 233 15.80 -7.92 -10.51
N ASN A 234 16.90 -8.69 -10.68
CA ASN A 234 16.84 -10.14 -10.87
C ASN A 234 17.32 -10.91 -9.63
N ASP A 235 17.16 -10.32 -8.45
CA ASP A 235 17.62 -10.91 -7.20
C ASP A 235 16.64 -11.98 -6.70
N ALA A 236 17.12 -13.18 -6.38
CA ALA A 236 16.29 -14.30 -5.96
C ALA A 236 15.41 -14.00 -4.71
N TRP A 237 15.91 -13.16 -3.79
CA TRP A 237 15.19 -12.77 -2.58
C TRP A 237 13.92 -11.95 -2.86
N LEU A 238 13.78 -11.32 -4.05
CA LEU A 238 12.59 -10.55 -4.42
C LEU A 238 11.32 -11.42 -4.47
N SER A 239 11.48 -12.71 -4.77
CA SER A 239 10.36 -13.67 -4.70
C SER A 239 9.79 -13.80 -3.29
N GLN A 240 10.64 -13.62 -2.27
CA GLN A 240 10.27 -13.70 -0.85
C GLN A 240 9.64 -12.41 -0.31
N VAL A 241 9.71 -11.29 -1.04
CA VAL A 241 9.10 -10.03 -0.61
C VAL A 241 7.59 -10.18 -0.48
N ALA A 242 7.06 -9.74 0.64
CA ALA A 242 5.62 -9.63 0.90
C ALA A 242 5.28 -8.20 1.34
N ILE A 243 4.37 -7.54 0.63
CA ILE A 243 3.87 -6.23 1.04
C ILE A 243 2.77 -6.46 2.07
N VAL A 244 3.00 -5.92 3.26
CA VAL A 244 2.13 -6.13 4.43
C VAL A 244 1.25 -4.89 4.61
N PRO A 245 -0.07 -5.03 4.42
CA PRO A 245 -1.01 -3.95 4.67
C PRO A 245 -1.00 -3.53 6.15
N SER A 246 -1.38 -2.29 6.43
CA SER A 246 -1.51 -1.86 7.82
C SER A 246 -2.60 -2.66 8.55
N SER A 247 -2.33 -3.02 9.80
CA SER A 247 -3.29 -3.74 10.64
C SER A 247 -4.60 -2.95 10.79
N ASP A 248 -4.53 -1.63 10.86
CA ASP A 248 -5.68 -0.75 11.01
C ASP A 248 -6.55 -0.75 9.73
N SER A 249 -5.94 -0.76 8.53
CA SER A 249 -6.66 -0.88 7.25
C SER A 249 -7.34 -2.25 7.12
N MET A 250 -6.67 -3.32 7.55
CA MET A 250 -7.28 -4.65 7.55
C MET A 250 -8.46 -4.74 8.52
N GLN A 251 -8.36 -4.16 9.71
CA GLN A 251 -9.46 -4.10 10.67
C GLN A 251 -10.65 -3.29 10.13
N TYR A 252 -10.39 -2.19 9.42
CA TYR A 252 -11.43 -1.40 8.78
C TYR A 252 -12.23 -2.23 7.76
N VAL A 253 -11.56 -2.99 6.90
CA VAL A 253 -12.21 -3.87 5.90
C VAL A 253 -13.07 -4.93 6.60
N VAL A 254 -12.53 -5.62 7.61
CA VAL A 254 -13.26 -6.64 8.36
C VAL A 254 -14.48 -6.05 9.08
N GLY A 255 -14.35 -4.89 9.71
CA GLY A 255 -15.43 -4.18 10.38
C GLY A 255 -16.57 -3.79 9.42
N LYS A 256 -16.24 -3.38 8.20
CA LYS A 256 -17.25 -3.08 7.16
C LYS A 256 -17.96 -4.33 6.65
N GLN A 257 -17.27 -5.46 6.50
CA GLN A 257 -17.88 -6.72 6.08
C GLN A 257 -18.88 -7.27 7.12
N GLY A 258 -18.59 -7.08 8.42
CA GLY A 258 -19.49 -7.47 9.51
C GLY A 258 -20.78 -6.66 9.60
N THR A 259 -20.84 -5.48 8.98
CA THR A 259 -22.03 -4.60 8.94
C THR A 259 -22.85 -4.75 7.64
N ALA A 260 -22.33 -5.42 6.62
CA ALA A 260 -23.06 -5.73 5.41
C ALA A 260 -24.06 -6.87 5.70
N LYS A 261 -25.35 -6.52 5.84
CA LYS A 261 -26.45 -7.50 5.94
C LYS A 261 -26.38 -8.44 4.72
N PRO A 262 -26.40 -9.77 4.90
CA PRO A 262 -26.42 -10.67 3.75
C PRO A 262 -27.57 -10.29 2.82
N ALA A 263 -27.28 -10.09 1.55
CA ALA A 263 -28.31 -9.92 0.54
C ALA A 263 -29.21 -11.15 0.59
N ALA A 264 -30.50 -10.95 0.85
CA ALA A 264 -31.46 -12.03 0.85
C ALA A 264 -31.42 -12.74 -0.50
N ALA A 265 -31.21 -14.06 -0.49
CA ALA A 265 -31.30 -14.87 -1.68
C ALA A 265 -32.66 -14.67 -2.36
N PRO A 266 -32.71 -14.55 -3.70
CA PRO A 266 -34.01 -14.44 -4.39
C PRO A 266 -34.83 -15.68 -4.14
N ALA A 267 -36.09 -15.50 -3.68
CA ALA A 267 -37.04 -16.58 -3.47
C ALA A 267 -37.26 -17.36 -4.78
N PRO A 268 -37.39 -18.70 -4.73
CA PRO A 268 -37.68 -19.47 -5.92
C PRO A 268 -39.04 -19.09 -6.48
N LYS A 269 -39.08 -18.74 -7.75
CA LYS A 269 -40.35 -18.56 -8.47
C LYS A 269 -41.06 -19.90 -8.58
N LYS A 270 -42.29 -19.95 -8.05
CA LYS A 270 -43.23 -21.05 -8.29
C LYS A 270 -43.70 -21.03 -9.73
#